data_d90bc62bbf24b157c241cf4d21cb89dd
#
_entry.id   d90bc62bbf24b157c241cf4d21cb89dd
#
_cell.length_a   1.000
_cell.length_b   1.000
_cell.length_c   1.000
_cell.angle_alpha   90.00
_cell.angle_beta   90.00
_cell.angle_gamma   90.00
#
_symmetry.space_group_name_H-M   'P 1'
#
loop_
_entity.id
_entity.type
_entity.pdbx_description
1 polymer ?
#
loop_
_entity_poly.entity_id
_entity_poly.type
_entity_poly.pdbx_seq_one_letter_code
_entity_poly.pdbx_strand_id
1 'polypeptide(L)'
;HLRLCIDYCEEKLDNIDAMMAIFGTPGLVTMFEMYDVLHEKMQTCKKPIFPILPSINTAGAEVSAFLAKGHVNFADEVTLGTALSRIVNAPKPAVPEIELFGVDVPRIRRIIDSIPEDGYITPNYVQALLHAAGIPLVDEFVSDNKEEIVAFARRCGFPVVAKVVGPVH
;
A
#
# COMPACT_ATOMS: atom_id res chain seq x y z
N HIS A 1 -5.93 -0.75 34.38
CA HIS A 1 -4.67 -1.52 34.36
C HIS A 1 -4.08 -1.67 32.95
N LEU A 2 -4.86 -2.09 31.94
CA LEU A 2 -4.37 -2.27 30.55
C LEU A 2 -3.63 -1.03 30.01
N ARG A 3 -4.23 0.16 30.12
CA ARG A 3 -3.61 1.43 29.71
C ARG A 3 -2.23 1.62 30.33
N LEU A 4 -2.11 1.45 31.64
CA LEU A 4 -0.84 1.61 32.33
C LEU A 4 0.24 0.61 31.88
N CYS A 5 -0.14 -0.64 31.61
CA CYS A 5 0.78 -1.64 31.10
C CYS A 5 1.29 -1.25 29.70
N ILE A 6 0.40 -0.83 28.81
CA ILE A 6 0.78 -0.40 27.46
C ILE A 6 1.68 0.84 27.53
N ASP A 7 1.30 1.85 28.32
CA ASP A 7 2.11 3.07 28.48
C ASP A 7 3.50 2.76 29.03
N TYR A 8 3.59 1.87 30.00
CA TYR A 8 4.88 1.44 30.54
C TYR A 8 5.75 0.74 29.48
N CYS A 9 5.15 -0.17 28.69
CA CYS A 9 5.87 -0.83 27.61
C CYS A 9 6.30 0.17 26.51
N GLU A 10 5.45 1.15 26.19
CA GLU A 10 5.76 2.19 25.21
C GLU A 10 6.92 3.09 25.67
N GLU A 11 6.88 3.56 26.91
CA GLU A 11 7.75 4.62 27.40
C GLU A 11 9.03 4.15 28.09
N LYS A 12 9.00 2.97 28.71
CA LYS A 12 10.06 2.52 29.63
C LYS A 12 10.85 1.30 29.16
N LEU A 13 10.37 0.59 28.15
CA LEU A 13 11.01 -0.64 27.69
C LEU A 13 11.58 -0.48 26.28
N ASP A 14 12.78 0.05 26.18
CA ASP A 14 13.46 0.30 24.90
C ASP A 14 13.83 -0.98 24.14
N ASN A 15 13.84 -2.13 24.83
CA ASN A 15 14.16 -3.44 24.26
C ASN A 15 12.93 -4.16 23.69
N ILE A 16 11.76 -3.51 23.63
CA ILE A 16 10.53 -4.03 23.04
C ILE A 16 10.20 -3.27 21.77
N ASP A 17 10.09 -3.98 20.65
CA ASP A 17 9.75 -3.42 19.36
C ASP A 17 8.25 -3.46 19.05
N ALA A 18 7.50 -4.36 19.69
CA ALA A 18 6.08 -4.56 19.48
C ALA A 18 5.42 -5.19 20.71
N MET A 19 4.10 -5.10 20.81
CA MET A 19 3.30 -5.66 21.89
C MET A 19 2.26 -6.62 21.35
N MET A 20 2.05 -7.76 22.02
CA MET A 20 0.90 -8.64 21.81
C MET A 20 -0.10 -8.43 22.94
N ALA A 21 -1.34 -8.06 22.61
CA ALA A 21 -2.43 -7.92 23.55
C ALA A 21 -3.34 -9.15 23.47
N ILE A 22 -3.12 -10.12 24.37
CA ILE A 22 -3.84 -11.39 24.39
C ILE A 22 -4.99 -11.30 25.39
N PHE A 23 -6.21 -11.50 24.91
CA PHE A 23 -7.42 -11.48 25.72
C PHE A 23 -8.03 -12.88 25.80
N GLY A 24 -8.28 -13.34 27.02
CA GLY A 24 -9.08 -14.54 27.26
C GLY A 24 -10.58 -14.27 27.13
N THR A 25 -11.37 -15.34 27.24
CA THR A 25 -12.84 -15.23 27.27
C THR A 25 -13.30 -14.46 28.50
N PRO A 26 -14.12 -13.41 28.36
CA PRO A 26 -14.43 -12.47 29.46
C PRO A 26 -15.37 -13.02 30.53
N GLY A 27 -15.94 -14.19 30.35
CA GLY A 27 -16.91 -14.77 31.30
C GLY A 27 -18.20 -13.93 31.33
N LEU A 28 -18.53 -13.36 32.49
CA LEU A 28 -19.75 -12.56 32.70
C LEU A 28 -19.55 -11.05 32.57
N VAL A 29 -18.33 -10.61 32.24
CA VAL A 29 -17.98 -9.18 32.16
C VAL A 29 -17.86 -8.76 30.70
N THR A 30 -18.42 -7.60 30.35
CA THR A 30 -18.25 -7.04 29.03
C THR A 30 -16.86 -6.44 28.85
N MET A 31 -16.33 -6.47 27.63
CA MET A 31 -14.98 -6.04 27.30
C MET A 31 -14.91 -4.76 26.46
N PHE A 32 -16.06 -4.10 26.22
CA PHE A 32 -16.10 -2.91 25.36
C PHE A 32 -15.12 -1.82 25.82
N GLU A 33 -15.11 -1.45 27.09
CA GLU A 33 -14.19 -0.43 27.62
C GLU A 33 -12.72 -0.80 27.44
N MET A 34 -12.38 -2.07 27.59
CA MET A 34 -11.00 -2.51 27.38
C MET A 34 -10.59 -2.47 25.91
N TYR A 35 -11.51 -2.80 25.01
CA TYR A 35 -11.26 -2.72 23.57
C TYR A 35 -11.25 -1.27 23.08
N ASP A 36 -11.97 -0.36 23.71
CA ASP A 36 -11.86 1.07 23.45
C ASP A 36 -10.48 1.60 23.86
N VAL A 37 -9.96 1.20 25.02
CA VAL A 37 -8.59 1.52 25.43
C VAL A 37 -7.57 0.95 24.45
N LEU A 38 -7.76 -0.30 24.02
CA LEU A 38 -6.88 -0.93 23.05
C LEU A 38 -6.88 -0.18 21.73
N HIS A 39 -8.06 0.17 21.20
CA HIS A 39 -8.22 0.98 20.00
C HIS A 39 -7.46 2.30 20.11
N GLU A 40 -7.67 3.07 21.18
CA GLU A 40 -6.99 4.33 21.43
C GLU A 40 -5.46 4.16 21.43
N LYS A 41 -4.96 3.14 22.12
CA LYS A 41 -3.52 2.89 22.22
C LYS A 41 -2.91 2.43 20.90
N MET A 42 -3.61 1.65 20.12
CA MET A 42 -3.18 1.29 18.75
C MET A 42 -3.07 2.50 17.81
N GLN A 43 -3.80 3.58 18.09
CA GLN A 43 -3.72 4.83 17.30
C GLN A 43 -2.62 5.78 17.81
N THR A 44 -2.22 5.69 19.07
CA THR A 44 -1.35 6.67 19.73
C THR A 44 0.06 6.18 20.01
N CYS A 45 0.26 4.85 20.22
CA CYS A 45 1.58 4.28 20.45
C CYS A 45 2.39 4.22 19.15
N LYS A 46 3.70 4.40 19.26
CA LYS A 46 4.66 4.22 18.17
C LYS A 46 4.97 2.75 17.93
N LYS A 47 5.04 1.98 19.05
CA LYS A 47 5.22 0.53 18.97
C LYS A 47 3.93 -0.13 18.54
N PRO A 48 3.95 -1.00 17.51
CA PRO A 48 2.74 -1.68 17.05
C PRO A 48 2.18 -2.60 18.14
N ILE A 49 0.85 -2.61 18.25
CA ILE A 49 0.12 -3.48 19.16
C ILE A 49 -0.71 -4.46 18.33
N PHE A 50 -0.53 -5.74 18.56
CA PHE A 50 -1.22 -6.80 17.84
C PHE A 50 -2.25 -7.46 18.78
N PRO A 51 -3.56 -7.33 18.50
CA PRO A 51 -4.59 -7.93 19.34
C PRO A 51 -4.80 -9.41 19.00
N ILE A 52 -4.96 -10.21 20.04
CA ILE A 52 -5.45 -11.59 19.98
C ILE A 52 -6.68 -11.64 20.86
N LEU A 53 -7.85 -11.60 20.23
CA LEU A 53 -9.12 -11.52 20.91
C LEU A 53 -9.76 -12.93 20.99
N PRO A 54 -10.65 -13.17 21.95
CA PRO A 54 -11.35 -14.44 22.05
C PRO A 54 -12.25 -14.69 20.83
N SER A 55 -12.71 -15.93 20.71
CA SER A 55 -13.59 -16.34 19.62
C SER A 55 -14.84 -15.46 19.52
N ILE A 56 -15.23 -15.16 18.30
CA ILE A 56 -16.50 -14.48 17.96
C ILE A 56 -17.72 -15.20 18.58
N ASN A 57 -17.62 -16.51 18.79
CA ASN A 57 -18.70 -17.29 19.41
C ASN A 57 -18.87 -16.99 20.90
N THR A 58 -17.86 -16.48 21.58
CA THR A 58 -17.87 -16.23 23.02
C THR A 58 -17.91 -14.74 23.37
N ALA A 59 -17.47 -13.87 22.49
CA ALA A 59 -17.43 -12.41 22.66
C ALA A 59 -17.78 -11.68 21.36
N GLY A 60 -18.80 -12.17 20.64
CA GLY A 60 -19.09 -11.76 19.26
C GLY A 60 -19.41 -10.29 19.10
N ALA A 61 -20.17 -9.70 20.02
CA ALA A 61 -20.57 -8.29 19.93
C ALA A 61 -19.36 -7.36 20.10
N GLU A 62 -18.54 -7.61 21.10
CA GLU A 62 -17.35 -6.82 21.44
C GLU A 62 -16.27 -6.93 20.36
N VAL A 63 -15.98 -8.16 19.91
CA VAL A 63 -15.02 -8.42 18.86
C VAL A 63 -15.48 -7.79 17.54
N SER A 64 -16.75 -7.94 17.18
CA SER A 64 -17.30 -7.33 15.96
C SER A 64 -17.24 -5.81 16.00
N ALA A 65 -17.55 -5.19 17.14
CA ALA A 65 -17.45 -3.75 17.31
C ALA A 65 -15.99 -3.25 17.19
N PHE A 66 -15.03 -4.01 17.71
CA PHE A 66 -13.61 -3.69 17.59
C PHE A 66 -13.14 -3.81 16.13
N LEU A 67 -13.50 -4.88 15.43
CA LEU A 67 -13.14 -5.09 14.03
C LEU A 67 -13.78 -4.04 13.11
N ALA A 68 -15.00 -3.59 13.41
CA ALA A 68 -15.67 -2.52 12.67
C ALA A 68 -14.92 -1.18 12.72
N LYS A 69 -14.01 -0.97 13.70
CA LYS A 69 -13.11 0.19 13.76
C LYS A 69 -11.90 0.09 12.80
N GLY A 70 -11.85 -0.94 11.95
CA GLY A 70 -10.78 -1.14 10.97
C GLY A 70 -9.57 -1.94 11.49
N HIS A 71 -9.71 -2.58 12.66
CA HIS A 71 -8.65 -3.42 13.21
C HIS A 71 -8.67 -4.84 12.68
N VAL A 72 -7.52 -5.49 12.74
CA VAL A 72 -7.37 -6.93 12.49
C VAL A 72 -7.23 -7.66 13.80
N ASN A 73 -7.66 -8.90 13.85
CA ASN A 73 -7.49 -9.82 14.96
C ASN A 73 -6.77 -11.08 14.50
N PHE A 74 -5.90 -11.61 15.34
CA PHE A 74 -5.27 -12.90 15.10
C PHE A 74 -5.99 -13.99 15.90
N ALA A 75 -6.12 -15.16 15.31
CA ALA A 75 -6.87 -16.26 15.90
C ALA A 75 -6.21 -16.77 17.21
N ASP A 76 -4.88 -16.72 17.23
CA ASP A 76 -4.07 -17.17 18.35
C ASP A 76 -2.64 -16.58 18.26
N GLU A 77 -1.88 -16.74 19.34
CA GLU A 77 -0.51 -16.25 19.46
C GLU A 77 0.48 -16.98 18.54
N VAL A 78 0.21 -18.23 18.17
CA VAL A 78 1.07 -19.01 17.26
C VAL A 78 0.96 -18.48 15.84
N THR A 79 -0.27 -18.19 15.41
CA THR A 79 -0.54 -17.57 14.10
C THR A 79 0.13 -16.20 14.00
N LEU A 80 -0.02 -15.35 15.02
CA LEU A 80 0.64 -14.05 15.07
C LEU A 80 2.16 -14.20 15.09
N GLY A 81 2.70 -15.05 15.97
CA GLY A 81 4.15 -15.27 16.06
C GLY A 81 4.75 -15.77 14.76
N THR A 82 4.05 -16.65 14.05
CA THR A 82 4.47 -17.13 12.72
C THR A 82 4.49 -15.99 11.69
N ALA A 83 3.47 -15.14 11.67
CA ALA A 83 3.40 -13.99 10.77
C ALA A 83 4.53 -12.99 11.05
N LEU A 84 4.75 -12.63 12.32
CA LEU A 84 5.82 -11.73 12.73
C LEU A 84 7.21 -12.31 12.42
N SER A 85 7.42 -13.60 12.68
CA SER A 85 8.68 -14.27 12.34
C SER A 85 9.00 -14.18 10.86
N ARG A 86 8.01 -14.33 9.97
CA ARG A 86 8.21 -14.18 8.52
C ARG A 86 8.61 -12.75 8.14
N ILE A 87 8.04 -11.74 8.80
CA ILE A 87 8.36 -10.33 8.52
C ILE A 87 9.78 -10.02 9.02
N VAL A 88 10.09 -10.38 10.26
CA VAL A 88 11.40 -10.09 10.90
C VAL A 88 12.55 -10.81 10.18
N ASN A 89 12.31 -12.05 9.73
CA ASN A 89 13.31 -12.85 9.03
C ASN A 89 13.26 -12.69 7.51
N ALA A 90 12.40 -11.81 6.98
CA ALA A 90 12.38 -11.54 5.54
C ALA A 90 13.75 -11.00 5.10
N PRO A 91 14.36 -11.53 4.05
CA PRO A 91 15.61 -10.99 3.54
C PRO A 91 15.39 -9.55 3.11
N LYS A 92 16.30 -8.67 3.53
CA LYS A 92 16.27 -7.30 3.02
C LYS A 92 16.41 -7.32 1.51
N PRO A 93 15.65 -6.50 0.78
CA PRO A 93 15.82 -6.39 -0.67
C PRO A 93 17.29 -6.10 -0.97
N ALA A 94 17.91 -6.89 -1.82
CA ALA A 94 19.19 -6.51 -2.39
C ALA A 94 18.93 -5.24 -3.21
N VAL A 95 19.71 -4.20 -2.95
CA VAL A 95 19.77 -3.02 -3.83
C VAL A 95 20.95 -3.27 -4.77
N PRO A 96 20.76 -3.93 -5.93
CA PRO A 96 21.83 -4.06 -6.88
C PRO A 96 22.20 -2.65 -7.38
N GLU A 97 23.48 -2.41 -7.59
CA GLU A 97 23.89 -1.30 -8.44
C GLU A 97 23.37 -1.60 -9.85
N ILE A 98 22.23 -0.99 -10.18
CA ILE A 98 21.63 -1.13 -11.49
C ILE A 98 22.30 -0.10 -12.39
N GLU A 99 23.14 -0.58 -13.31
CA GLU A 99 23.59 0.24 -14.42
C GLU A 99 22.43 0.41 -15.41
N LEU A 100 21.91 1.61 -15.50
CA LEU A 100 20.80 1.96 -16.39
C LEU A 100 21.37 2.34 -17.78
N PHE A 101 21.73 1.33 -18.57
CA PHE A 101 22.21 1.55 -19.93
C PHE A 101 21.11 2.13 -20.83
N GLY A 102 21.42 3.24 -21.51
CA GLY A 102 20.50 3.87 -22.46
C GLY A 102 19.31 4.61 -21.83
N VAL A 103 19.28 4.76 -20.50
CA VAL A 103 18.22 5.50 -19.80
C VAL A 103 18.66 6.94 -19.54
N ASP A 104 17.90 7.90 -20.05
CA ASP A 104 18.11 9.34 -19.78
C ASP A 104 17.38 9.75 -18.50
N VAL A 105 17.98 9.41 -17.35
CA VAL A 105 17.42 9.72 -16.02
C VAL A 105 17.14 11.22 -15.83
N PRO A 106 18.02 12.15 -16.21
CA PRO A 106 17.74 13.59 -16.12
C PRO A 106 16.52 14.02 -16.94
N ARG A 107 16.33 13.44 -18.12
CA ARG A 107 15.16 13.71 -18.97
C ARG A 107 13.88 13.17 -18.35
N ILE A 108 13.92 11.94 -17.83
CA ILE A 108 12.79 11.34 -17.10
C ILE A 108 12.36 12.25 -15.96
N ARG A 109 13.30 12.72 -15.13
CA ARG A 109 13.00 13.60 -14.01
C ARG A 109 12.33 14.89 -14.46
N ARG A 110 12.86 15.55 -15.49
CA ARG A 110 12.25 16.77 -16.03
C ARG A 110 10.83 16.54 -16.57
N ILE A 111 10.58 15.39 -17.22
CA ILE A 111 9.23 15.06 -17.69
C ILE A 111 8.28 14.89 -16.50
N ILE A 112 8.67 14.13 -15.47
CA ILE A 112 7.85 13.92 -14.26
C ILE A 112 7.54 15.27 -13.58
N ASP A 113 8.56 16.11 -13.40
CA ASP A 113 8.41 17.44 -12.77
C ASP A 113 7.55 18.41 -13.59
N SER A 114 7.35 18.16 -14.88
CA SER A 114 6.49 18.95 -15.78
C SER A 114 5.03 18.50 -15.80
N ILE A 115 4.69 17.38 -15.18
CA ILE A 115 3.31 16.87 -15.12
C ILE A 115 2.52 17.72 -14.11
N PRO A 116 1.42 18.37 -14.53
CA PRO A 116 0.76 19.38 -13.71
C PRO A 116 -0.07 18.83 -12.56
N GLU A 117 -0.49 17.55 -12.63
CA GLU A 117 -1.42 16.94 -11.69
C GLU A 117 -1.02 15.50 -11.35
N ASP A 118 -1.33 15.09 -10.12
CA ASP A 118 -1.20 13.69 -9.69
C ASP A 118 -2.29 12.83 -10.33
N GLY A 119 -1.96 11.57 -10.64
CA GLY A 119 -2.90 10.59 -11.18
C GLY A 119 -2.50 10.05 -12.55
N TYR A 120 -3.47 9.90 -13.46
CA TYR A 120 -3.22 9.41 -14.81
C TYR A 120 -2.54 10.47 -15.68
N ILE A 121 -1.41 10.10 -16.25
CA ILE A 121 -0.66 10.97 -17.18
C ILE A 121 -1.13 10.78 -18.62
N THR A 122 -1.07 11.83 -19.40
CA THR A 122 -1.52 11.79 -20.81
C THR A 122 -0.58 10.95 -21.68
N PRO A 123 -1.06 10.38 -22.80
CA PRO A 123 -0.26 9.55 -23.70
C PRO A 123 1.07 10.19 -24.13
N ASN A 124 1.10 11.50 -24.36
CA ASN A 124 2.31 12.22 -24.76
C ASN A 124 3.40 12.15 -23.69
N TYR A 125 3.05 12.30 -22.41
CA TYR A 125 4.01 12.15 -21.31
C TYR A 125 4.47 10.69 -21.17
N VAL A 126 3.55 9.73 -21.34
CA VAL A 126 3.89 8.30 -21.30
C VAL A 126 4.92 7.98 -22.38
N GLN A 127 4.68 8.39 -23.62
CA GLN A 127 5.62 8.18 -24.71
C GLN A 127 6.98 8.83 -24.45
N ALA A 128 6.99 10.08 -23.98
CA ALA A 128 8.21 10.79 -23.67
C ALA A 128 9.04 10.10 -22.58
N LEU A 129 8.37 9.54 -21.52
CA LEU A 129 9.00 8.78 -20.46
C LEU A 129 9.58 7.47 -20.97
N LEU A 130 8.82 6.71 -21.77
CA LEU A 130 9.27 5.43 -22.31
C LEU A 130 10.44 5.62 -23.29
N HIS A 131 10.41 6.65 -24.14
CA HIS A 131 11.56 7.00 -24.98
C HIS A 131 12.79 7.38 -24.16
N ALA A 132 12.62 8.17 -23.10
CA ALA A 132 13.73 8.53 -22.22
C ALA A 132 14.28 7.33 -21.44
N ALA A 133 13.45 6.33 -21.19
CA ALA A 133 13.85 5.05 -20.61
C ALA A 133 14.49 4.07 -21.61
N GLY A 134 14.62 4.44 -22.88
CA GLY A 134 15.19 3.56 -23.92
C GLY A 134 14.28 2.39 -24.33
N ILE A 135 12.99 2.46 -24.00
CA ILE A 135 12.02 1.41 -24.32
C ILE A 135 11.54 1.62 -25.77
N PRO A 136 11.70 0.63 -26.66
CA PRO A 136 11.21 0.74 -28.02
C PRO A 136 9.68 0.77 -28.03
N LEU A 137 9.11 1.72 -28.77
CA LEU A 137 7.68 1.91 -28.92
C LEU A 137 7.27 1.68 -30.36
N VAL A 138 6.01 1.31 -30.54
CA VAL A 138 5.35 1.39 -31.86
C VAL A 138 5.06 2.84 -32.19
N ASP A 139 4.99 3.14 -33.46
CA ASP A 139 4.59 4.48 -33.91
C ASP A 139 3.17 4.79 -33.46
N GLU A 140 2.99 5.91 -32.78
CA GLU A 140 1.73 6.38 -32.25
C GLU A 140 1.54 7.85 -32.56
N PHE A 141 0.32 8.25 -32.86
CA PHE A 141 -0.03 9.62 -33.14
C PHE A 141 -1.38 9.97 -32.56
N VAL A 142 -1.46 11.10 -31.88
CA VAL A 142 -2.70 11.60 -31.24
C VAL A 142 -3.04 12.94 -31.88
N SER A 143 -4.24 13.04 -32.45
CA SER A 143 -4.78 14.28 -33.00
C SER A 143 -6.30 14.23 -32.95
N ASP A 144 -6.94 15.39 -32.91
CA ASP A 144 -8.37 15.59 -33.12
C ASP A 144 -8.70 15.87 -34.62
N ASN A 145 -7.69 16.00 -35.45
CA ASN A 145 -7.82 16.24 -36.89
C ASN A 145 -7.81 14.90 -37.64
N LYS A 146 -8.94 14.58 -38.29
CA LYS A 146 -9.09 13.35 -39.07
C LYS A 146 -8.09 13.21 -40.21
N GLU A 147 -7.81 14.31 -40.92
CA GLU A 147 -6.92 14.33 -42.06
C GLU A 147 -5.49 14.00 -41.67
N GLU A 148 -5.04 14.50 -40.51
CA GLU A 148 -3.73 14.19 -39.95
C GLU A 148 -3.61 12.74 -39.51
N ILE A 149 -4.66 12.19 -38.89
CA ILE A 149 -4.71 10.78 -38.47
C ILE A 149 -4.61 9.88 -39.72
N VAL A 150 -5.37 10.19 -40.78
CA VAL A 150 -5.34 9.42 -42.03
C VAL A 150 -3.97 9.52 -42.71
N ALA A 151 -3.36 10.70 -42.73
CA ALA A 151 -2.01 10.90 -43.27
C ALA A 151 -0.96 10.11 -42.49
N PHE A 152 -1.06 10.09 -41.15
CA PHE A 152 -0.18 9.29 -40.31
C PHE A 152 -0.34 7.80 -40.61
N ALA A 153 -1.58 7.28 -40.63
CA ALA A 153 -1.86 5.87 -40.90
C ALA A 153 -1.32 5.42 -42.27
N ARG A 154 -1.44 6.25 -43.29
CA ARG A 154 -0.88 5.97 -44.62
C ARG A 154 0.64 5.94 -44.64
N ARG A 155 1.29 6.78 -43.82
CA ARG A 155 2.75 6.83 -43.71
C ARG A 155 3.30 5.61 -42.94
N CYS A 156 2.65 5.22 -41.83
CA CYS A 156 3.06 4.06 -41.04
C CYS A 156 2.77 2.73 -41.73
N GLY A 157 1.75 2.67 -42.59
CA GLY A 157 1.28 1.43 -43.20
C GLY A 157 0.19 0.74 -42.40
N PHE A 158 -0.51 -0.21 -43.03
CA PHE A 158 -1.59 -0.98 -42.39
C PHE A 158 -1.13 -2.39 -42.02
N PRO A 159 -1.71 -2.99 -40.96
CA PRO A 159 -2.86 -2.53 -40.18
C PRO A 159 -2.52 -1.49 -39.12
N VAL A 160 -3.44 -0.57 -38.79
CA VAL A 160 -3.37 0.38 -37.69
C VAL A 160 -4.54 0.19 -36.73
N VAL A 161 -4.35 0.53 -35.46
CA VAL A 161 -5.39 0.53 -34.44
C VAL A 161 -5.76 1.95 -34.07
N ALA A 162 -7.03 2.32 -34.20
CA ALA A 162 -7.53 3.60 -33.75
C ALA A 162 -8.20 3.44 -32.36
N LYS A 163 -7.83 4.32 -31.42
CA LYS A 163 -8.42 4.37 -30.07
C LYS A 163 -8.86 5.80 -29.76
N VAL A 164 -9.94 5.94 -29.01
CA VAL A 164 -10.36 7.24 -28.50
C VAL A 164 -9.55 7.55 -27.26
N VAL A 165 -8.97 8.77 -27.22
CA VAL A 165 -8.38 9.31 -26.00
C VAL A 165 -9.49 10.02 -25.24
N GLY A 166 -9.91 9.45 -24.14
CA GLY A 166 -11.00 9.97 -23.32
C GLY A 166 -10.79 9.62 -21.84
N PRO A 167 -11.72 10.03 -20.97
CA PRO A 167 -11.64 9.66 -19.57
C PRO A 167 -11.58 8.13 -19.46
N VAL A 168 -10.57 7.68 -18.76
CA VAL A 168 -10.36 6.24 -18.51
C VAL A 168 -11.48 5.76 -17.58
N HIS A 169 -12.17 4.72 -17.98
CA HIS A 169 -13.16 4.02 -17.15
C HIS A 169 -12.50 2.90 -16.37
#